data_a98ed25b284c8a7a85b495288fcc9951
#
_entry.id   a98ed25b284c8a7a85b495288fcc9951
#
_cell.length_a   1.000
_cell.length_b   1.000
_cell.length_c   1.000
_cell.angle_alpha   90.00
_cell.angle_beta   90.00
_cell.angle_gamma   90.00
#
_symmetry.space_group_name_H-M   'P 1'
#
loop_
_entity.id
_entity.type
_entity.pdbx_description
1 polymer ?
#
loop_
_entity_poly.entity_id
_entity_poly.type
_entity_poly.pdbx_seq_one_letter_code
_entity_poly.pdbx_strand_id
1 'polypeptide(L)'
;MKETDILIVGAGPVGLFTVFEAGLLGLNCTLIDNLDKPGGQCAELYPEKPIYDIPGVPFQTAQEHVDALLKQIEPFDYDLNLSQRVQTISKDGDFWILETNEGNKFKTKNIFIAAGAGSFEPRRPPNIENPDLFLNKGCLLYTSPSPRD
;
A
#
# COMPACT_ATOMS: atom_id res chain seq x y z
N MET A 1 15.86 -13.10 -8.93
CA MET A 1 15.91 -11.68 -8.58
C MET A 1 15.27 -10.92 -9.73
N LYS A 2 14.25 -10.11 -9.47
CA LYS A 2 13.54 -9.33 -10.47
C LYS A 2 14.15 -7.93 -10.57
N GLU A 3 14.36 -7.42 -11.78
CA GLU A 3 14.91 -6.07 -12.01
C GLU A 3 13.79 -5.15 -12.54
N THR A 4 13.76 -3.90 -12.04
CA THR A 4 12.79 -2.87 -12.41
C THR A 4 13.46 -1.50 -12.38
N ASP A 5 12.93 -0.52 -13.11
CA ASP A 5 13.47 0.85 -13.11
C ASP A 5 13.20 1.55 -11.79
N ILE A 6 11.97 1.37 -11.28
CA ILE A 6 11.54 1.96 -10.00
C ILE A 6 10.87 0.89 -9.16
N LEU A 7 11.29 0.77 -7.90
CA LEU A 7 10.60 -0.03 -6.90
C LEU A 7 9.86 0.89 -5.93
N ILE A 8 8.57 0.63 -5.74
CA ILE A 8 7.67 1.43 -4.90
C ILE A 8 7.26 0.57 -3.71
N VAL A 9 7.55 1.06 -2.50
CA VAL A 9 7.13 0.41 -1.24
C VAL A 9 5.84 1.06 -0.78
N GLY A 10 4.74 0.34 -0.93
CA GLY A 10 3.38 0.77 -0.64
C GLY A 10 2.54 0.97 -1.91
N ALA A 11 1.38 0.31 -1.97
CA ALA A 11 0.39 0.40 -3.04
C ALA A 11 -0.85 1.23 -2.65
N GLY A 12 -0.66 2.21 -1.75
CA GLY A 12 -1.66 3.24 -1.45
C GLY A 12 -1.78 4.27 -2.57
N PRO A 13 -2.62 5.31 -2.43
CA PRO A 13 -2.86 6.31 -3.48
C PRO A 13 -1.58 6.93 -4.03
N VAL A 14 -0.60 7.24 -3.17
CA VAL A 14 0.69 7.81 -3.59
C VAL A 14 1.49 6.82 -4.42
N GLY A 15 1.55 5.54 -4.01
CA GLY A 15 2.25 4.50 -4.76
C GLY A 15 1.63 4.27 -6.14
N LEU A 16 0.30 4.20 -6.20
CA LEU A 16 -0.43 4.04 -7.47
C LEU A 16 -0.19 5.25 -8.39
N PHE A 17 -0.28 6.48 -7.87
CA PHE A 17 -0.01 7.67 -8.67
C PHE A 17 1.46 7.74 -9.15
N THR A 18 2.41 7.22 -8.36
CA THR A 18 3.82 7.11 -8.79
C THR A 18 3.96 6.21 -10.02
N VAL A 19 3.18 5.14 -10.13
CA VAL A 19 3.16 4.29 -11.36
C VAL A 19 2.72 5.10 -12.57
N PHE A 20 1.68 5.94 -12.41
CA PHE A 20 1.20 6.79 -13.49
C PHE A 20 2.30 7.73 -14.00
N GLU A 21 2.93 8.48 -13.08
CA GLU A 21 3.99 9.42 -13.43
C GLU A 21 5.21 8.73 -14.07
N ALA A 22 5.61 7.58 -13.53
CA ALA A 22 6.70 6.79 -14.09
C ALA A 22 6.34 6.23 -15.49
N GLY A 23 5.11 5.75 -15.65
CA GLY A 23 4.61 5.23 -16.91
C GLY A 23 4.60 6.27 -18.03
N LEU A 24 4.28 7.53 -17.73
CA LEU A 24 4.39 8.65 -18.69
C LEU A 24 5.83 8.87 -19.18
N LEU A 25 6.83 8.50 -18.37
CA LEU A 25 8.25 8.55 -18.72
C LEU A 25 8.76 7.26 -19.37
N GLY A 26 7.90 6.26 -19.58
CA GLY A 26 8.26 4.96 -20.13
C GLY A 26 9.08 4.09 -19.18
N LEU A 27 8.98 4.31 -17.86
CA LEU A 27 9.67 3.55 -16.82
C LEU A 27 8.78 2.44 -16.27
N ASN A 28 9.35 1.25 -16.08
CA ASN A 28 8.66 0.12 -15.47
C ASN A 28 8.72 0.19 -13.95
N CYS A 29 7.58 -0.09 -13.32
CA CYS A 29 7.46 -0.07 -11.86
C CYS A 29 7.16 -1.44 -11.28
N THR A 30 7.72 -1.70 -10.10
CA THR A 30 7.30 -2.81 -9.23
C THR A 30 6.83 -2.24 -7.90
N LEU A 31 5.58 -2.54 -7.52
CA LEU A 31 5.03 -2.19 -6.22
C LEU A 31 5.10 -3.39 -5.29
N ILE A 32 5.39 -3.13 -4.01
CA ILE A 32 5.34 -4.12 -2.94
C ILE A 32 4.47 -3.56 -1.82
N ASP A 33 3.44 -4.30 -1.42
CA ASP A 33 2.58 -3.93 -0.29
C ASP A 33 2.33 -5.14 0.62
N ASN A 34 2.26 -4.87 1.93
CA ASN A 34 1.97 -5.88 2.93
C ASN A 34 0.49 -6.28 2.97
N LEU A 35 -0.41 -5.42 2.49
CA LEU A 35 -1.83 -5.72 2.39
C LEU A 35 -2.11 -6.67 1.22
N ASP A 36 -3.24 -7.35 1.30
CA ASP A 36 -3.72 -8.30 0.29
C ASP A 36 -4.43 -7.62 -0.90
N LYS A 37 -4.64 -6.30 -0.80
CA LYS A 37 -5.26 -5.47 -1.84
C LYS A 37 -4.58 -4.10 -1.94
N PRO A 38 -4.57 -3.45 -3.11
CA PRO A 38 -4.08 -2.08 -3.25
C PRO A 38 -5.06 -1.07 -2.65
N GLY A 39 -4.56 0.15 -2.40
CA GLY A 39 -5.36 1.27 -1.91
C GLY A 39 -4.96 1.77 -0.52
N GLY A 40 -4.16 0.99 0.23
CA GLY A 40 -3.66 1.40 1.54
C GLY A 40 -4.78 1.77 2.51
N GLN A 41 -4.63 2.89 3.24
CA GLN A 41 -5.62 3.35 4.22
C GLN A 41 -7.02 3.56 3.61
N CYS A 42 -7.08 4.06 2.39
CA CYS A 42 -8.35 4.34 1.72
C CYS A 42 -9.21 3.09 1.53
N ALA A 43 -8.59 1.98 1.12
CA ALA A 43 -9.29 0.73 0.91
C ALA A 43 -9.46 -0.09 2.20
N GLU A 44 -8.53 0.03 3.16
CA GLU A 44 -8.50 -0.84 4.34
C GLU A 44 -9.30 -0.28 5.51
N LEU A 45 -9.18 1.02 5.80
CA LEU A 45 -9.72 1.58 7.04
C LEU A 45 -11.05 2.30 6.85
N TYR A 46 -11.25 2.96 5.72
CA TYR A 46 -12.43 3.83 5.53
C TYR A 46 -12.84 3.97 4.05
N PRO A 47 -13.17 2.85 3.38
CA PRO A 47 -13.51 2.86 1.95
C PRO A 47 -14.70 3.78 1.61
N GLU A 48 -15.66 3.89 2.51
CA GLU A 48 -16.86 4.70 2.34
C GLU A 48 -16.68 6.18 2.75
N LYS A 49 -15.50 6.55 3.26
CA LYS A 49 -15.25 7.93 3.72
C LYS A 49 -15.24 8.89 2.55
N PRO A 50 -16.04 10.01 2.62
CA PRO A 50 -16.02 11.01 1.58
C PRO A 50 -14.70 11.80 1.58
N ILE A 51 -14.17 12.03 0.39
CA ILE A 51 -12.96 12.83 0.13
C ILE A 51 -13.35 14.03 -0.71
N TYR A 52 -12.88 15.22 -0.30
CA TYR A 52 -13.21 16.51 -0.94
C TYR A 52 -11.98 17.31 -1.36
N ASP A 53 -10.78 16.87 -1.00
CA ASP A 53 -9.53 17.60 -1.11
C ASP A 53 -8.61 17.11 -2.24
N ILE A 54 -9.19 16.39 -3.21
CA ILE A 54 -8.49 16.00 -4.43
C ILE A 54 -8.72 17.07 -5.51
N PRO A 55 -7.66 17.72 -6.02
CA PRO A 55 -7.80 18.74 -7.05
C PRO A 55 -8.58 18.24 -8.28
N GLY A 56 -9.60 19.00 -8.68
CA GLY A 56 -10.44 18.65 -9.85
C GLY A 56 -11.52 17.59 -9.58
N VAL A 57 -11.58 17.02 -8.38
CA VAL A 57 -12.62 16.06 -7.97
C VAL A 57 -13.41 16.67 -6.80
N PRO A 58 -14.63 17.19 -7.04
CA PRO A 58 -15.41 17.85 -5.99
C PRO A 58 -15.80 16.94 -4.82
N PHE A 59 -16.00 15.64 -5.13
CA PHE A 59 -16.42 14.62 -4.17
C PHE A 59 -16.18 13.24 -4.75
N GLN A 60 -15.70 12.32 -3.91
CA GLN A 60 -15.66 10.87 -4.16
C GLN A 60 -15.49 10.14 -2.84
N THR A 61 -15.82 8.85 -2.77
CA THR A 61 -15.44 8.01 -1.65
C THR A 61 -13.97 7.60 -1.74
N ALA A 62 -13.39 7.15 -0.62
CA ALA A 62 -12.02 6.66 -0.60
C ALA A 62 -11.83 5.43 -1.52
N GLN A 63 -12.82 4.55 -1.63
CA GLN A 63 -12.79 3.42 -2.56
C GLN A 63 -12.84 3.89 -4.02
N GLU A 64 -13.75 4.81 -4.35
CA GLU A 64 -13.83 5.38 -5.70
C GLU A 64 -12.52 6.06 -6.13
N HIS A 65 -11.81 6.69 -5.17
CA HIS A 65 -10.49 7.26 -5.44
C HIS A 65 -9.47 6.19 -5.80
N VAL A 66 -9.43 5.08 -5.07
CA VAL A 66 -8.54 3.95 -5.36
C VAL A 66 -8.86 3.33 -6.71
N ASP A 67 -10.14 3.11 -7.00
CA ASP A 67 -10.60 2.54 -8.28
C ASP A 67 -10.22 3.44 -9.47
N ALA A 68 -10.34 4.76 -9.31
CA ALA A 68 -9.93 5.72 -10.31
C ALA A 68 -8.41 5.68 -10.57
N LEU A 69 -7.59 5.57 -9.51
CA LEU A 69 -6.14 5.44 -9.63
C LEU A 69 -5.73 4.13 -10.32
N LEU A 70 -6.36 3.01 -9.97
CA LEU A 70 -6.12 1.72 -10.61
C LEU A 70 -6.45 1.77 -12.10
N LYS A 71 -7.58 2.36 -12.45
CA LYS A 71 -7.96 2.59 -13.85
C LYS A 71 -6.99 3.51 -14.59
N GLN A 72 -6.45 4.52 -13.89
CA GLN A 72 -5.49 5.47 -14.48
C GLN A 72 -4.17 4.80 -14.84
N ILE A 73 -3.73 3.79 -14.08
CA ILE A 73 -2.47 3.07 -14.33
C ILE A 73 -2.63 1.85 -15.24
N GLU A 74 -3.83 1.41 -15.55
CA GLU A 74 -4.12 0.25 -16.38
C GLU A 74 -3.36 0.22 -17.74
N PRO A 75 -3.13 1.36 -18.43
CA PRO A 75 -2.37 1.36 -19.69
C PRO A 75 -0.86 1.13 -19.55
N PHE A 76 -0.31 1.19 -18.34
CA PHE A 76 1.13 1.11 -18.11
C PHE A 76 1.56 -0.30 -17.69
N ASP A 77 2.82 -0.62 -17.96
CA ASP A 77 3.41 -1.89 -17.52
C ASP A 77 3.94 -1.72 -16.09
N TYR A 78 3.35 -2.45 -15.15
CA TYR A 78 3.78 -2.50 -13.75
C TYR A 78 3.54 -3.87 -13.15
N ASP A 79 4.26 -4.16 -12.07
CA ASP A 79 4.13 -5.39 -11.31
C ASP A 79 3.68 -5.10 -9.88
N LEU A 80 2.63 -5.77 -9.44
CA LEU A 80 2.04 -5.59 -8.12
C LEU A 80 2.23 -6.85 -7.27
N ASN A 81 3.02 -6.71 -6.20
CA ASN A 81 3.33 -7.79 -5.25
C ASN A 81 2.69 -7.49 -3.91
N LEU A 82 1.51 -8.07 -3.69
CA LEU A 82 0.72 -7.93 -2.47
C LEU A 82 1.09 -8.99 -1.44
N SER A 83 0.61 -8.82 -0.21
CA SER A 83 0.87 -9.71 0.92
C SER A 83 2.37 -9.92 1.19
N GLN A 84 3.19 -8.94 0.85
CA GLN A 84 4.63 -8.98 1.03
C GLN A 84 5.13 -7.69 1.68
N ARG A 85 5.98 -7.83 2.67
CA ARG A 85 6.61 -6.72 3.38
C ARG A 85 8.10 -6.67 3.06
N VAL A 86 8.58 -5.50 2.62
CA VAL A 86 10.02 -5.25 2.51
C VAL A 86 10.65 -5.33 3.90
N GLN A 87 11.62 -6.22 4.08
CA GLN A 87 12.35 -6.40 5.33
C GLN A 87 13.72 -5.75 5.31
N THR A 88 14.42 -5.89 4.20
CA THR A 88 15.78 -5.35 4.09
C THR A 88 15.95 -4.55 2.81
N ILE A 89 16.77 -3.53 2.91
CA ILE A 89 17.22 -2.71 1.80
C ILE A 89 18.74 -2.63 1.91
N SER A 90 19.45 -3.04 0.87
CA SER A 90 20.91 -2.98 0.80
C SER A 90 21.36 -2.38 -0.52
N LYS A 91 22.59 -1.88 -0.57
CA LYS A 91 23.17 -1.31 -1.78
C LYS A 91 24.17 -2.30 -2.40
N ASP A 92 24.09 -2.49 -3.71
CA ASP A 92 25.01 -3.29 -4.51
C ASP A 92 25.46 -2.48 -5.73
N GLY A 93 26.62 -1.85 -5.60
CA GLY A 93 27.12 -0.89 -6.59
C GLY A 93 26.14 0.29 -6.78
N ASP A 94 25.68 0.48 -8.01
CA ASP A 94 24.72 1.53 -8.38
C ASP A 94 23.26 1.13 -8.16
N PHE A 95 23.02 -0.07 -7.68
CA PHE A 95 21.67 -0.62 -7.50
C PHE A 95 21.32 -0.79 -6.02
N TRP A 96 20.02 -0.81 -5.78
CA TRP A 96 19.43 -1.21 -4.52
C TRP A 96 18.86 -2.63 -4.65
N ILE A 97 19.09 -3.43 -3.63
CA ILE A 97 18.50 -4.76 -3.48
C ILE A 97 17.54 -4.72 -2.30
N LEU A 98 16.29 -5.09 -2.59
CA LEU A 98 15.25 -5.21 -1.57
C LEU A 98 14.87 -6.68 -1.42
N GLU A 99 14.66 -7.11 -0.19
CA GLU A 99 14.20 -8.46 0.12
C GLU A 99 12.93 -8.38 0.97
N THR A 100 11.96 -9.23 0.63
CA THR A 100 10.68 -9.32 1.35
C THR A 100 10.68 -10.43 2.38
N ASN A 101 9.67 -10.45 3.27
CA ASN A 101 9.43 -11.52 4.23
C ASN A 101 9.21 -12.89 3.58
N GLU A 102 8.81 -12.92 2.29
CA GLU A 102 8.66 -14.14 1.49
C GLU A 102 9.96 -14.59 0.79
N GLY A 103 11.06 -13.88 1.04
CA GLY A 103 12.37 -14.18 0.44
C GLY A 103 12.51 -13.75 -1.01
N ASN A 104 11.54 -12.99 -1.56
CA ASN A 104 11.62 -12.43 -2.90
C ASN A 104 12.63 -11.29 -2.92
N LYS A 105 13.47 -11.26 -3.97
CA LYS A 105 14.53 -10.24 -4.14
C LYS A 105 14.29 -9.43 -5.38
N PHE A 106 14.37 -8.11 -5.22
CA PHE A 106 14.18 -7.12 -6.26
C PHE A 106 15.42 -6.23 -6.38
N LYS A 107 15.77 -5.87 -7.60
CA LYS A 107 16.89 -4.99 -7.91
C LYS A 107 16.39 -3.78 -8.68
N THR A 108 16.79 -2.59 -8.24
CA THR A 108 16.38 -1.32 -8.85
C THR A 108 17.43 -0.24 -8.70
N LYS A 109 17.34 0.79 -9.53
CA LYS A 109 18.15 2.02 -9.35
C LYS A 109 17.47 3.02 -8.41
N ASN A 110 16.13 3.00 -8.35
CA ASN A 110 15.36 4.01 -7.64
C ASN A 110 14.31 3.35 -6.75
N ILE A 111 14.20 3.84 -5.52
CA ILE A 111 13.20 3.41 -4.55
C ILE A 111 12.32 4.59 -4.18
N PHE A 112 11.00 4.39 -4.26
CA PHE A 112 10.01 5.31 -3.71
C PHE A 112 9.37 4.67 -2.47
N ILE A 113 9.48 5.33 -1.33
CA ILE A 113 8.86 4.87 -0.09
C ILE A 113 7.54 5.62 0.06
N ALA A 114 6.43 4.92 -0.23
CA ALA A 114 5.06 5.39 -0.14
C ALA A 114 4.25 4.58 0.89
N ALA A 115 4.92 4.14 1.96
CA ALA A 115 4.41 3.16 2.93
C ALA A 115 3.34 3.72 3.90
N GLY A 116 3.02 5.03 3.82
CA GLY A 116 2.03 5.67 4.67
C GLY A 116 2.30 5.46 6.17
N ALA A 117 1.30 5.04 6.92
CA ALA A 117 1.44 4.69 8.33
C ALA A 117 1.96 3.25 8.56
N GLY A 118 2.30 2.53 7.49
CA GLY A 118 2.74 1.14 7.54
C GLY A 118 1.57 0.15 7.55
N SER A 119 1.88 -1.11 7.91
CA SER A 119 0.86 -2.15 8.06
C SER A 119 -0.04 -1.86 9.25
N PHE A 120 -1.35 -2.01 9.06
CA PHE A 120 -2.33 -1.75 10.11
C PHE A 120 -2.46 -2.95 11.05
N GLU A 121 -1.48 -3.15 11.92
CA GLU A 121 -1.63 -4.08 13.03
C GLU A 121 -2.29 -3.35 14.21
N PRO A 122 -3.49 -3.76 14.64
CA PRO A 122 -4.14 -3.18 15.79
C PRO A 122 -3.27 -3.30 17.03
N ARG A 123 -3.16 -2.22 17.79
CA ARG A 123 -2.50 -2.29 19.09
C ARG A 123 -3.32 -3.19 20.01
N ARG A 124 -2.74 -4.28 20.43
CA ARG A 124 -3.38 -5.19 21.39
C ARG A 124 -3.43 -4.52 22.77
N PRO A 125 -4.54 -4.66 23.53
CA PRO A 125 -4.60 -4.17 24.90
C PRO A 125 -3.49 -4.80 25.73
N PRO A 126 -2.72 -4.01 26.51
CA PRO A 126 -1.73 -4.57 27.41
C PRO A 126 -2.42 -5.39 28.51
N ASN A 127 -1.80 -6.46 28.97
CA ASN A 127 -2.24 -7.29 30.10
C ASN A 127 -3.48 -8.18 29.86
N ILE A 128 -3.79 -8.52 28.63
CA ILE A 128 -4.79 -9.54 28.32
C ILE A 128 -4.05 -10.82 27.92
N GLU A 129 -4.25 -11.90 28.68
CA GLU A 129 -3.79 -13.23 28.29
C GLU A 129 -4.60 -13.72 27.08
N ASN A 130 -3.90 -14.17 26.01
CA ASN A 130 -4.50 -14.72 24.80
C ASN A 130 -5.56 -13.82 24.12
N PRO A 131 -5.22 -12.58 23.73
CA PRO A 131 -6.17 -11.65 23.11
C PRO A 131 -6.78 -12.20 21.83
N ASP A 132 -6.13 -13.13 21.12
CA ASP A 132 -6.63 -13.76 19.90
C ASP A 132 -7.90 -14.62 20.11
N LEU A 133 -8.14 -15.10 21.33
CA LEU A 133 -9.35 -15.82 21.64
C LEU A 133 -10.61 -14.96 21.57
N PHE A 134 -10.46 -13.64 21.63
CA PHE A 134 -11.57 -12.67 21.64
C PHE A 134 -11.72 -11.96 20.26
N LEU A 135 -10.84 -12.21 19.32
CA LEU A 135 -10.96 -11.69 17.95
C LEU A 135 -12.28 -12.19 17.33
N ASN A 136 -13.09 -11.27 16.83
CA ASN A 136 -14.40 -11.53 16.25
C ASN A 136 -15.46 -12.12 17.24
N LYS A 137 -15.18 -12.10 18.54
CA LYS A 137 -16.10 -12.57 19.58
C LYS A 137 -16.43 -11.47 20.58
N GLY A 138 -17.11 -10.41 20.10
CA GLY A 138 -17.55 -9.30 20.96
C GLY A 138 -16.58 -8.09 21.03
N CYS A 139 -15.52 -8.07 20.25
CA CYS A 139 -14.68 -6.89 20.10
C CYS A 139 -15.19 -6.03 18.94
N LEU A 140 -15.65 -4.82 19.23
CA LEU A 140 -16.20 -3.86 18.27
C LEU A 140 -15.12 -3.02 17.53
N LEU A 141 -13.84 -3.37 17.64
CA LEU A 141 -12.74 -2.58 17.09
C LEU A 141 -12.80 -2.38 15.56
N TYR A 142 -13.54 -3.25 14.86
CA TYR A 142 -13.65 -3.21 13.39
C TYR A 142 -15.07 -3.05 12.84
N THR A 143 -16.08 -3.03 13.70
CA THR A 143 -17.48 -3.08 13.26
C THR A 143 -18.30 -1.86 13.67
N SER A 144 -17.73 -0.93 14.43
CA SER A 144 -18.42 0.28 14.86
C SER A 144 -17.71 1.50 14.27
N PRO A 145 -18.38 2.35 13.50
CA PRO A 145 -17.80 3.62 13.09
C PRO A 145 -17.45 4.43 14.34
N SER A 146 -16.29 5.05 14.34
CA SER A 146 -15.91 5.96 15.41
C SER A 146 -16.87 7.14 15.43
N PRO A 147 -17.34 7.59 16.62
CA PRO A 147 -18.18 8.79 16.72
C PRO A 147 -17.50 10.07 16.26
N ARG A 148 -16.24 9.97 15.84
CA ARG A 148 -15.42 11.11 15.36
C ARG A 148 -15.13 11.05 13.85
N ASP A 149 -15.56 10.02 13.16
CA ASP A 149 -15.40 9.86 11.71
C ASP A 149 -16.60 10.42 10.96
#